data_fee8d0bdeae07f1efc8c241a6ba798c9
#
_entry.id   fee8d0bdeae07f1efc8c241a6ba798c9
#
_cell.length_a   1.000
_cell.length_b   1.000
_cell.length_c   1.000
_cell.angle_alpha   90.00
_cell.angle_beta   90.00
_cell.angle_gamma   90.00
#
_symmetry.space_group_name_H-M   'P 1'
#
loop_
_entity.id
_entity.type
_entity.pdbx_description
1 polymer ?
#
loop_
_entity_poly.entity_id
_entity_poly.type
_entity_poly.pdbx_seq_one_letter_code
_entity_poly.pdbx_strand_id
1 'polypeptide(L)'
;VLPWLASIAIAYIVAIVVAGSAGSIATAGVLVLLAVVTHNLLGLGVGYGVAAACRLDTPTRRALSFEVGLQNSGLASTLATTYFSPLSALPGAVFSVWHNVSGALLASVFARRPYGSSPADATAHGPVAATSVVGEGAER
;
A
#
# COMPACT_ATOMS: atom_id res chain seq x y z
N VAL A 1 9.63 -15.05 -8.42
CA VAL A 1 10.07 -15.50 -7.07
C VAL A 1 10.10 -14.32 -6.10
N LEU A 2 10.76 -13.20 -6.42
CA LEU A 2 10.93 -12.03 -5.54
C LEU A 2 9.62 -11.47 -4.97
N PRO A 3 8.54 -11.27 -5.76
CA PRO A 3 7.27 -10.77 -5.22
C PRO A 3 6.64 -11.71 -4.17
N TRP A 4 6.74 -13.02 -4.38
CA TRP A 4 6.23 -14.01 -3.43
C TRP A 4 7.01 -14.01 -2.12
N LEU A 5 8.34 -13.88 -2.17
CA LEU A 5 9.17 -13.76 -0.98
C LEU A 5 8.84 -12.49 -0.19
N ALA A 6 8.67 -11.37 -0.88
CA ALA A 6 8.26 -10.12 -0.24
C ALA A 6 6.89 -10.24 0.44
N SER A 7 5.91 -10.85 -0.22
CA SER A 7 4.57 -11.06 0.35
C SER A 7 4.61 -11.97 1.58
N ILE A 8 5.37 -13.05 1.54
CA ILE A 8 5.55 -13.97 2.68
C ILE A 8 6.24 -13.25 3.84
N ALA A 9 7.31 -12.49 3.56
CA ALA A 9 8.02 -11.73 4.58
C ALA A 9 7.10 -10.69 5.26
N ILE A 10 6.32 -9.95 4.47
CA ILE A 10 5.34 -8.98 5.00
C ILE A 10 4.28 -9.70 5.84
N ALA A 11 3.70 -10.80 5.35
CA ALA A 11 2.72 -11.57 6.09
C ALA A 11 3.28 -12.10 7.42
N TYR A 12 4.53 -12.56 7.43
CA TYR A 12 5.22 -13.02 8.63
C TYR A 12 5.43 -11.90 9.64
N ILE A 13 5.91 -10.74 9.20
CA ILE A 13 6.09 -9.56 10.05
C ILE A 13 4.75 -9.12 10.66
N VAL A 14 3.70 -9.05 9.86
CA VAL A 14 2.35 -8.69 10.33
C VAL A 14 1.86 -9.71 11.36
N ALA A 15 2.06 -11.00 11.12
CA ALA A 15 1.67 -12.05 12.07
C ALA A 15 2.39 -11.92 13.42
N ILE A 16 3.70 -11.62 13.43
CA ILE A 16 4.46 -11.39 14.66
C ILE A 16 3.92 -10.18 15.42
N VAL A 17 3.69 -9.06 14.73
CA VAL A 17 3.16 -7.82 15.34
C VAL A 17 1.78 -8.07 15.96
N VAL A 18 0.90 -8.76 15.24
CA VAL A 18 -0.45 -9.10 15.71
C VAL A 18 -0.39 -10.06 16.92
N ALA A 19 0.44 -11.11 16.84
CA ALA A 19 0.58 -12.07 17.94
C ALA A 19 1.14 -11.39 19.20
N GLY A 20 2.17 -10.54 19.05
CA GLY A 20 2.74 -9.78 20.18
C GLY A 20 1.79 -8.75 20.79
N SER A 21 0.80 -8.31 20.04
CA SER A 21 -0.17 -7.29 20.45
C SER A 21 -1.56 -7.87 20.80
N ALA A 22 -1.75 -9.19 20.71
CA ALA A 22 -3.07 -9.82 20.81
C ALA A 22 -3.82 -9.46 22.11
N GLY A 23 -3.14 -9.50 23.25
CA GLY A 23 -3.73 -9.11 24.53
C GLY A 23 -4.14 -7.63 24.59
N SER A 24 -3.33 -6.77 24.02
CA SER A 24 -3.59 -5.33 23.96
C SER A 24 -4.72 -5.02 22.96
N ILE A 25 -4.78 -5.72 21.82
CA ILE A 25 -5.86 -5.58 20.85
C ILE A 25 -7.20 -5.98 21.47
N ALA A 26 -7.22 -7.07 22.25
CA ALA A 26 -8.44 -7.52 22.93
C ALA A 26 -8.96 -6.50 23.98
N THR A 27 -8.07 -5.72 24.59
CA THR A 27 -8.40 -4.71 25.62
C THR A 27 -8.58 -3.30 25.07
N ALA A 28 -8.10 -3.01 23.86
CA ALA A 28 -8.14 -1.68 23.22
C ALA A 28 -9.53 -1.08 23.05
N GLY A 29 -10.52 -1.94 23.00
CA GLY A 29 -11.89 -1.50 22.85
C GLY A 29 -12.24 -0.95 21.47
N VAL A 30 -13.52 -0.78 21.26
CA VAL A 30 -14.13 -0.28 20.01
C VAL A 30 -13.60 1.11 19.64
N LEU A 31 -13.24 1.93 20.64
CA LEU A 31 -12.81 3.30 20.41
C LEU A 31 -11.51 3.39 19.59
N VAL A 32 -10.50 2.57 19.90
CA VAL A 32 -9.24 2.54 19.14
C VAL A 32 -9.48 2.03 17.75
N LEU A 33 -10.31 1.00 17.58
CA LEU A 33 -10.68 0.49 16.27
C LEU A 33 -11.37 1.57 15.43
N LEU A 34 -12.35 2.27 15.99
CA LEU A 34 -13.04 3.37 15.30
C LEU A 34 -12.07 4.50 14.90
N ALA A 35 -11.17 4.88 15.80
CA ALA A 35 -10.16 5.89 15.50
C ALA A 35 -9.25 5.45 14.34
N VAL A 36 -8.77 4.21 14.36
CA VAL A 36 -7.92 3.63 13.31
C VAL A 36 -8.65 3.58 11.96
N VAL A 37 -9.87 3.08 11.96
CA VAL A 37 -10.71 2.99 10.74
C VAL A 37 -10.95 4.39 10.16
N THR A 38 -11.37 5.32 11.00
CA THR A 38 -11.64 6.71 10.60
C THR A 38 -10.39 7.38 10.04
N HIS A 39 -9.26 7.25 10.72
CA HIS A 39 -7.98 7.81 10.28
C HIS A 39 -7.55 7.27 8.91
N ASN A 40 -7.64 5.96 8.71
CA ASN A 40 -7.30 5.33 7.44
C ASN A 40 -8.23 5.78 6.30
N LEU A 41 -9.55 5.78 6.53
CA LEU A 41 -10.52 6.21 5.51
C LEU A 41 -10.36 7.69 5.15
N LEU A 42 -10.09 8.54 6.14
CA LEU A 42 -9.76 9.95 5.89
C LEU A 42 -8.48 10.09 5.07
N GLY A 43 -7.43 9.33 5.39
CA GLY A 43 -6.19 9.34 4.61
C GLY A 43 -6.41 8.93 3.17
N LEU A 44 -7.10 7.81 2.94
CA LEU A 44 -7.46 7.35 1.58
C LEU A 44 -8.29 8.38 0.82
N GLY A 45 -9.30 8.97 1.48
CA GLY A 45 -10.20 9.96 0.89
C GLY A 45 -9.50 11.29 0.60
N VAL A 46 -8.70 11.80 1.53
CA VAL A 46 -7.94 13.05 1.37
C VAL A 46 -6.91 12.90 0.25
N GLY A 47 -6.15 11.81 0.22
CA GLY A 47 -5.17 11.55 -0.84
C GLY A 47 -5.82 11.57 -2.23
N TYR A 48 -6.94 10.87 -2.39
CA TYR A 48 -7.69 10.88 -3.64
C TYR A 48 -8.30 12.26 -3.96
N GLY A 49 -8.89 12.91 -2.96
CA GLY A 49 -9.57 14.20 -3.11
C GLY A 49 -8.62 15.33 -3.49
N VAL A 50 -7.45 15.42 -2.84
CA VAL A 50 -6.42 16.41 -3.17
C VAL A 50 -5.89 16.18 -4.59
N ALA A 51 -5.60 14.94 -4.96
CA ALA A 51 -5.16 14.61 -6.32
C ALA A 51 -6.23 14.98 -7.37
N ALA A 52 -7.51 14.76 -7.05
CA ALA A 52 -8.61 15.13 -7.92
C ALA A 52 -8.77 16.66 -8.05
N ALA A 53 -8.62 17.39 -6.95
CA ALA A 53 -8.65 18.87 -6.94
C ALA A 53 -7.50 19.47 -7.75
N CYS A 54 -6.32 18.83 -7.70
CA CYS A 54 -5.16 19.17 -8.54
C CYS A 54 -5.32 18.71 -10.01
N ARG A 55 -6.47 18.13 -10.39
CA ARG A 55 -6.77 17.64 -11.75
C ARG A 55 -5.79 16.61 -12.28
N LEU A 56 -5.17 15.84 -11.39
CA LEU A 56 -4.28 14.75 -11.77
C LEU A 56 -5.07 13.62 -12.47
N ASP A 57 -4.38 12.81 -13.24
CA ASP A 57 -4.96 11.65 -13.93
C ASP A 57 -5.44 10.56 -12.95
N THR A 58 -6.30 9.68 -13.40
CA THR A 58 -6.91 8.66 -12.54
C THR A 58 -5.90 7.69 -11.90
N PRO A 59 -4.87 7.19 -12.59
CA PRO A 59 -3.82 6.40 -11.97
C PRO A 59 -3.14 7.10 -10.81
N THR A 60 -2.75 8.36 -11.01
CA THR A 60 -2.08 9.17 -9.97
C THR A 60 -2.99 9.43 -8.78
N ARG A 61 -4.30 9.69 -8.98
CA ARG A 61 -5.27 9.83 -7.87
C ARG A 61 -5.35 8.56 -7.03
N ARG A 62 -5.36 7.39 -7.68
CA ARG A 62 -5.39 6.09 -6.99
C ARG A 62 -4.09 5.86 -6.22
N ALA A 63 -2.94 6.16 -6.81
CA ALA A 63 -1.64 6.05 -6.15
C ALA A 63 -1.58 6.95 -4.90
N LEU A 64 -1.93 8.23 -5.02
CA LEU A 64 -1.92 9.17 -3.89
C LEU A 64 -2.93 8.78 -2.79
N SER A 65 -4.06 8.18 -3.15
CA SER A 65 -4.98 7.62 -2.16
C SER A 65 -4.29 6.58 -1.28
N PHE A 66 -3.56 5.64 -1.89
CA PHE A 66 -2.81 4.63 -1.15
C PHE A 66 -1.65 5.22 -0.35
N GLU A 67 -0.86 6.12 -0.93
CA GLU A 67 0.29 6.75 -0.26
C GLU A 67 -0.11 7.50 1.02
N VAL A 68 -1.24 8.21 0.99
CA VAL A 68 -1.74 8.95 2.16
C VAL A 68 -2.48 8.04 3.15
N GLY A 69 -3.17 7.02 2.65
CA GLY A 69 -3.97 6.12 3.48
C GLY A 69 -3.20 4.99 4.14
N LEU A 70 -2.20 4.41 3.46
CA LEU A 70 -1.40 3.28 3.94
C LEU A 70 -0.13 3.80 4.60
N GLN A 71 -0.10 3.86 5.91
CA GLN A 71 1.00 4.43 6.68
C GLN A 71 1.94 3.37 7.24
N ASN A 72 3.16 3.79 7.60
CA ASN A 72 4.14 2.92 8.23
C ASN A 72 3.81 2.71 9.72
N SER A 73 2.85 1.86 9.97
CA SER A 73 2.36 1.55 11.32
C SER A 73 3.40 0.83 12.19
N GLY A 74 4.33 0.09 11.58
CA GLY A 74 5.45 -0.56 12.28
C GLY A 74 6.40 0.48 12.88
N LEU A 75 6.80 1.47 12.11
CA LEU A 75 7.61 2.57 12.60
C LEU A 75 6.88 3.37 13.67
N ALA A 76 5.60 3.67 13.46
CA ALA A 76 4.78 4.38 14.45
C ALA A 76 4.71 3.63 15.79
N SER A 77 4.50 2.30 15.77
CA SER A 77 4.48 1.46 16.96
C SER A 77 5.82 1.44 17.67
N THR A 78 6.93 1.34 16.92
CA THR A 78 8.28 1.34 17.49
C THR A 78 8.59 2.67 18.17
N LEU A 79 8.32 3.79 17.51
CA LEU A 79 8.51 5.12 18.11
C LEU A 79 7.62 5.34 19.33
N ALA A 80 6.36 4.91 19.25
CA ALA A 80 5.43 5.02 20.39
C ALA A 80 5.92 4.24 21.61
N THR A 81 6.42 3.03 21.42
CA THR A 81 6.99 2.21 22.51
C THR A 81 8.27 2.81 23.06
N THR A 82 9.12 3.37 22.19
CA THR A 82 10.43 3.91 22.58
C THR A 82 10.30 5.21 23.37
N TYR A 83 9.42 6.11 22.94
CA TYR A 83 9.37 7.47 23.48
C TYR A 83 8.20 7.72 24.43
N PHE A 84 7.21 6.83 24.49
CA PHE A 84 6.04 7.00 25.35
C PHE A 84 5.82 5.79 26.27
N SER A 85 5.05 4.81 25.79
CA SER A 85 4.75 3.59 26.58
C SER A 85 4.35 2.44 25.66
N PRO A 86 4.43 1.18 26.12
CA PRO A 86 3.94 0.03 25.35
C PRO A 86 2.46 0.16 24.94
N LEU A 87 1.64 0.80 25.77
CA LEU A 87 0.22 1.02 25.48
C LEU A 87 0.02 2.00 24.31
N SER A 88 0.91 2.98 24.16
CA SER A 88 0.86 3.97 23.08
C SER A 88 1.12 3.34 21.70
N ALA A 89 1.73 2.15 21.61
CA ALA A 89 1.94 1.41 20.38
C ALA A 89 0.66 0.71 19.85
N LEU A 90 -0.36 0.60 20.70
CA LEU A 90 -1.58 -0.15 20.40
C LEU A 90 -2.32 0.33 19.13
N PRO A 91 -2.58 1.64 18.94
CA PRO A 91 -3.21 2.12 17.71
C PRO A 91 -2.43 1.73 16.43
N GLY A 92 -1.08 1.80 16.49
CA GLY A 92 -0.22 1.38 15.37
C GLY A 92 -0.33 -0.11 15.08
N ALA A 93 -0.40 -0.97 16.11
CA ALA A 93 -0.58 -2.41 15.94
C ALA A 93 -1.95 -2.74 15.32
N VAL A 94 -3.02 -2.12 15.79
CA VAL A 94 -4.37 -2.26 15.19
C VAL A 94 -4.39 -1.74 13.76
N PHE A 95 -3.73 -0.62 13.50
CA PHE A 95 -3.62 -0.03 12.17
C PHE A 95 -2.89 -0.97 11.20
N SER A 96 -1.84 -1.68 11.64
CA SER A 96 -1.09 -2.65 10.82
C SER A 96 -1.99 -3.73 10.22
N VAL A 97 -2.98 -4.17 10.96
CA VAL A 97 -3.95 -5.16 10.47
C VAL A 97 -4.96 -4.48 9.53
N TRP A 98 -5.55 -3.39 10.01
CA TRP A 98 -6.65 -2.72 9.32
C TRP A 98 -6.25 -2.18 7.94
N HIS A 99 -5.10 -1.49 7.82
CA HIS A 99 -4.71 -0.89 6.54
C HIS A 99 -4.43 -1.92 5.45
N ASN A 100 -3.96 -3.13 5.81
CA ASN A 100 -3.82 -4.22 4.84
C ASN A 100 -5.18 -4.69 4.30
N VAL A 101 -6.18 -4.81 5.19
CA VAL A 101 -7.55 -5.19 4.79
C VAL A 101 -8.18 -4.10 3.92
N SER A 102 -8.15 -2.85 4.39
CA SER A 102 -8.74 -1.72 3.65
C SER A 102 -8.04 -1.47 2.31
N GLY A 103 -6.72 -1.59 2.27
CA GLY A 103 -5.93 -1.48 1.05
C GLY A 103 -6.28 -2.56 0.03
N ALA A 104 -6.38 -3.82 0.46
CA ALA A 104 -6.78 -4.93 -0.41
C ALA A 104 -8.21 -4.75 -0.96
N LEU A 105 -9.14 -4.29 -0.11
CA LEU A 105 -10.52 -4.00 -0.53
C LEU A 105 -10.55 -2.87 -1.57
N LEU A 106 -9.85 -1.75 -1.29
CA LEU A 106 -9.79 -0.62 -2.21
C LEU A 106 -9.13 -0.99 -3.54
N ALA A 107 -8.04 -1.75 -3.50
CA ALA A 107 -7.37 -2.27 -4.70
C ALA A 107 -8.32 -3.14 -5.54
N SER A 108 -9.12 -4.00 -4.89
CA SER A 108 -10.12 -4.82 -5.56
C SER A 108 -11.21 -3.98 -6.24
N VAL A 109 -11.64 -2.89 -5.60
CA VAL A 109 -12.60 -1.94 -6.19
C VAL A 109 -11.99 -1.22 -7.39
N PHE A 110 -10.75 -0.76 -7.29
CA PHE A 110 -10.06 -0.10 -8.39
C PHE A 110 -9.77 -1.03 -9.56
N ALA A 111 -9.46 -2.30 -9.31
CA ALA A 111 -9.26 -3.30 -10.35
C ALA A 111 -10.52 -3.56 -11.18
N ARG A 112 -11.71 -3.49 -10.55
CA ARG A 112 -12.99 -3.65 -11.24
C ARG A 112 -13.40 -2.43 -12.10
N ARG A 113 -12.70 -1.31 -11.94
CA ARG A 113 -12.93 -0.08 -12.70
C ARG A 113 -11.64 0.28 -13.45
N PRO A 114 -11.32 -0.43 -14.54
CA PRO A 114 -10.15 -0.10 -15.34
C PRO A 114 -10.26 1.34 -15.84
N TYR A 115 -9.17 2.08 -15.75
CA TYR A 115 -9.06 3.37 -16.43
C TYR A 115 -8.72 3.10 -17.89
N GLY A 116 -9.28 3.89 -18.80
CA GLY A 116 -8.92 3.79 -20.21
C GLY A 116 -7.42 4.01 -20.39
N SER A 117 -6.78 3.18 -21.20
CA SER A 117 -5.37 3.36 -21.55
C SER A 117 -5.17 4.78 -22.10
N SER A 118 -4.29 5.54 -21.47
CA SER A 118 -3.88 6.84 -22.02
C SER A 118 -3.16 6.60 -23.36
N PRO A 119 -3.30 7.47 -24.36
CA PRO A 119 -2.49 7.39 -25.59
C PRO A 119 -0.98 7.33 -25.30
N ALA A 120 -0.52 7.85 -24.16
CA ALA A 120 0.85 7.74 -23.69
C ALA A 120 1.27 6.31 -23.32
N ASP A 121 0.36 5.46 -22.83
CA ASP A 121 0.64 4.05 -22.54
C ASP A 121 0.87 3.23 -23.83
N ALA A 122 0.19 3.59 -24.90
CA ALA A 122 0.35 2.92 -26.20
C ALA A 122 1.75 3.15 -26.80
N THR A 123 2.37 4.29 -26.51
CA THR A 123 3.74 4.60 -26.98
C THR A 123 4.82 4.00 -26.09
N ALA A 124 4.55 3.82 -24.79
CA ALA A 124 5.52 3.24 -23.85
C ALA A 124 5.66 1.71 -23.99
N HIS A 125 4.65 1.03 -24.56
CA HIS A 125 4.62 -0.41 -24.79
C HIS A 125 4.61 -0.77 -26.27
N GLY A 126 5.12 0.11 -27.13
CA GLY A 126 5.39 -0.22 -28.53
C GLY A 126 6.27 -1.47 -28.63
N PRO A 127 6.10 -2.33 -29.65
CA PRO A 127 6.85 -3.55 -29.75
C PRO A 127 8.34 -3.22 -29.64
N VAL A 128 9.01 -3.80 -28.64
CA VAL A 128 10.47 -3.81 -28.58
C VAL A 128 10.92 -4.41 -29.91
N ALA A 129 11.41 -3.57 -30.82
CA ALA A 129 11.97 -4.01 -32.07
C ALA A 129 13.04 -5.03 -31.70
N ALA A 130 12.79 -6.30 -31.99
CA ALA A 130 13.78 -7.34 -31.92
C ALA A 130 14.91 -6.91 -32.84
N THR A 131 15.93 -6.30 -32.30
CA THR A 131 17.15 -6.00 -33.01
C THR A 131 17.74 -7.36 -33.37
N SER A 132 17.48 -7.77 -34.61
CA SER A 132 18.11 -8.91 -35.23
C SER A 132 19.61 -8.66 -35.30
N VAL A 133 20.32 -9.07 -34.23
CA VAL A 133 21.75 -9.32 -34.30
C VAL A 133 21.92 -10.66 -35.00
N VAL A 134 21.73 -10.68 -36.30
CA VAL A 134 22.17 -11.79 -37.16
C VAL A 134 23.29 -11.25 -38.02
N GLY A 135 24.47 -11.70 -37.70
CA GLY A 135 25.53 -12.15 -38.57
C GLY A 135 25.99 -11.21 -39.67
N GLU A 136 27.11 -10.54 -39.44
CA GLU A 136 28.07 -10.27 -40.50
C GLU A 136 29.45 -10.63 -40.01
N GLY A 137 29.83 -11.84 -40.27
CA GLY A 137 31.13 -12.41 -39.93
C GLY A 137 31.43 -13.64 -40.78
N ALA A 138 31.43 -13.47 -42.10
CA ALA A 138 32.09 -14.40 -42.98
C ALA A 138 32.49 -13.64 -44.25
N GLU A 139 33.76 -13.54 -44.43
CA GLU A 139 34.56 -13.30 -45.64
C GLU A 139 35.62 -12.23 -45.44
N ARG A 140 36.79 -12.64 -45.05
CA ARG A 140 38.09 -12.69 -45.78
C ARG A 140 39.24 -12.94 -44.83
#